data_31c015d12f781b56eb606ca3d650e37c
#
_entry.id   31c015d12f781b56eb606ca3d650e37c
#
_cell.length_a   1.000
_cell.length_b   1.000
_cell.length_c   1.000
_cell.angle_alpha   90.00
_cell.angle_beta   90.00
_cell.angle_gamma   90.00
#
_symmetry.space_group_name_H-M   'P 1'
#
loop_
_entity.id
_entity.type
_entity.pdbx_description
1 polymer ?
#
loop_
_entity_poly.entity_id
_entity_poly.type
_entity_poly.pdbx_seq_one_letter_code
_entity_poly.pdbx_strand_id
1 'polypeptide(L)'
;GNRWDFIIERMSFDGTEFTLWKFCHLQRGGFLLSPVRSGFIKKLNEFKNALGFLTDVQVETLALYSFGASHNQISEVLNIAIGTSKNRVNRILAALPIRTREEVFYFLFASGMAFSFCKVVTELIGSRVNKLLNK
;
A
#
# COMPACT_ATOMS: atom_id res chain seq x y z
N GLY A 1 -15.52 -21.10 23.19
CA GLY A 1 -16.10 -19.96 22.51
C GLY A 1 -15.15 -19.32 21.54
N ASN A 2 -15.69 -18.65 20.56
CA ASN A 2 -14.92 -17.88 19.59
C ASN A 2 -14.45 -16.58 20.25
N ARG A 3 -13.16 -16.30 20.16
CA ARG A 3 -12.60 -15.05 20.63
C ARG A 3 -12.32 -14.14 19.44
N TRP A 4 -12.84 -12.93 19.52
CA TRP A 4 -12.58 -11.87 18.58
C TRP A 4 -11.76 -10.79 19.27
N ASP A 5 -10.61 -10.45 18.68
CA ASP A 5 -9.91 -9.24 19.06
C ASP A 5 -10.23 -8.15 18.03
N PHE A 6 -10.44 -6.95 18.51
CA PHE A 6 -10.62 -5.79 17.65
C PHE A 6 -9.63 -4.70 18.02
N ILE A 7 -9.15 -4.01 17.01
CA ILE A 7 -8.27 -2.87 17.16
C ILE A 7 -8.98 -1.66 16.56
N ILE A 8 -9.05 -0.58 17.32
CA ILE A 8 -9.59 0.69 16.86
C ILE A 8 -8.42 1.65 16.65
N GLU A 9 -8.24 2.10 15.44
CA GLU A 9 -7.22 3.09 15.09
C GLU A 9 -7.90 4.38 14.62
N ARG A 10 -7.47 5.52 15.16
CA ARG A 10 -7.85 6.81 14.60
C ARG A 10 -6.92 7.15 13.44
N MET A 11 -7.50 7.51 12.34
CA MET A 11 -6.78 7.94 11.15
C MET A 11 -7.28 9.32 10.75
N SER A 12 -6.38 10.23 10.47
CA SER A 12 -6.71 11.53 9.86
C SER A 12 -6.27 11.51 8.41
N PHE A 13 -7.16 11.93 7.54
CA PHE A 13 -6.89 11.98 6.13
C PHE A 13 -7.59 13.20 5.52
N ASP A 14 -6.81 14.10 4.92
CA ASP A 14 -7.32 15.33 4.30
C ASP A 14 -8.24 16.14 5.21
N GLY A 15 -7.85 16.29 6.49
CA GLY A 15 -8.62 16.99 7.51
C GLY A 15 -9.87 16.26 8.00
N THR A 16 -10.14 15.06 7.49
CA THR A 16 -11.24 14.21 7.93
C THR A 16 -10.71 13.09 8.84
N GLU A 17 -11.31 12.94 10.00
CA GLU A 17 -10.99 11.86 10.93
C GLU A 17 -11.82 10.63 10.63
N PHE A 18 -11.14 9.49 10.56
CA PHE A 18 -11.75 8.17 10.40
C PHE A 18 -11.39 7.28 11.57
N THR A 19 -12.31 6.41 11.93
CA THR A 19 -12.04 5.35 12.87
C THR A 19 -11.99 4.03 12.11
N LEU A 20 -10.82 3.40 12.08
CA LEU A 20 -10.64 2.09 11.47
C LEU A 20 -10.83 1.00 12.51
N TRP A 21 -11.78 0.13 12.26
CA TRP A 21 -12.03 -1.05 13.07
C TRP A 21 -11.44 -2.27 12.39
N LYS A 22 -10.48 -2.90 13.03
CA LYS A 22 -9.89 -4.17 12.58
C LYS A 22 -10.42 -5.30 13.45
N PHE A 23 -11.08 -6.26 12.84
CA PHE A 23 -11.57 -7.46 13.51
C PHE A 23 -10.68 -8.64 13.16
N CYS A 24 -10.13 -9.29 14.17
CA CYS A 24 -9.34 -10.50 14.02
C CYS A 24 -10.02 -11.64 14.76
N HIS A 25 -10.43 -12.66 14.02
CA HIS A 25 -10.91 -13.90 14.63
C HIS A 25 -9.73 -14.75 15.09
N LEU A 26 -9.64 -14.98 16.39
CA LEU A 26 -8.60 -15.82 16.95
C LEU A 26 -9.13 -17.25 17.07
N GLN A 27 -8.61 -18.13 16.21
CA GLN A 27 -8.85 -19.56 16.41
C GLN A 27 -8.11 -20.06 17.66
N ARG A 28 -8.77 -20.94 18.42
CA ARG A 28 -8.15 -21.61 19.56
C ARG A 28 -6.83 -22.28 19.15
N GLY A 29 -5.78 -22.02 19.88
CA GLY A 29 -4.56 -22.80 19.78
C GLY A 29 -3.36 -22.10 19.19
N GLY A 30 -2.96 -20.95 19.70
CA GLY A 30 -1.58 -20.51 19.59
C GLY A 30 -1.20 -19.73 18.32
N PHE A 31 -2.14 -19.28 17.52
CA PHE A 31 -1.85 -18.40 16.38
C PHE A 31 -1.12 -17.11 16.80
N LEU A 32 -1.36 -16.65 18.04
CA LEU A 32 -0.69 -15.46 18.61
C LEU A 32 0.79 -15.70 18.96
N LEU A 33 1.19 -16.95 19.18
CA LEU A 33 2.53 -17.33 19.64
C LEU A 33 3.34 -18.04 18.55
N SER A 34 2.81 -18.17 17.34
CA SER A 34 3.51 -18.81 16.24
C SER A 34 4.73 -17.97 15.82
N PRO A 35 5.92 -18.59 15.64
CA PRO A 35 7.10 -17.91 15.07
C PRO A 35 6.82 -17.25 13.71
N VAL A 36 5.93 -17.83 12.92
CA VAL A 36 5.47 -17.28 11.64
C VAL A 36 4.80 -15.91 11.84
N ARG A 37 4.00 -15.76 12.89
CA ARG A 37 3.33 -14.50 13.18
C ARG A 37 4.29 -13.42 13.70
N SER A 38 5.25 -13.79 14.56
CA SER A 38 6.25 -12.83 15.02
C SER A 38 7.12 -12.31 13.87
N GLY A 39 7.51 -13.19 12.95
CA GLY A 39 8.21 -12.81 11.72
C GLY A 39 7.38 -11.91 10.81
N PHE A 40 6.09 -12.18 10.69
CA PHE A 40 5.16 -11.34 9.93
C PHE A 40 5.05 -9.93 10.53
N ILE A 41 4.84 -9.81 11.84
CA ILE A 41 4.73 -8.52 12.52
C ILE A 41 6.01 -7.71 12.37
N LYS A 42 7.18 -8.34 12.52
CA LYS A 42 8.47 -7.72 12.27
C LYS A 42 8.56 -7.16 10.85
N LYS A 43 8.27 -7.98 9.86
CA LYS A 43 8.28 -7.62 8.44
C LYS A 43 7.27 -6.50 8.14
N LEU A 44 6.08 -6.54 8.76
CA LEU A 44 5.07 -5.49 8.63
C LEU A 44 5.57 -4.16 9.18
N ASN A 45 6.23 -4.15 10.33
CA ASN A 45 6.79 -2.93 10.92
C ASN A 45 7.94 -2.38 10.07
N GLU A 46 8.81 -3.24 9.55
CA GLU A 46 9.86 -2.84 8.61
C GLU A 46 9.26 -2.22 7.34
N PHE A 47 8.20 -2.80 6.81
CA PHE A 47 7.47 -2.26 5.66
C PHE A 47 6.86 -0.88 5.95
N LYS A 48 6.16 -0.72 7.07
CA LYS A 48 5.59 0.57 7.49
C LYS A 48 6.66 1.64 7.63
N ASN A 49 7.79 1.30 8.25
CA ASN A 49 8.90 2.23 8.40
C ASN A 49 9.49 2.62 7.03
N ALA A 50 9.70 1.66 6.15
CA ALA A 50 10.24 1.91 4.82
C ALA A 50 9.32 2.79 3.97
N LEU A 51 7.99 2.64 4.09
CA LEU A 51 7.03 3.52 3.42
C LEU A 51 7.19 4.99 3.82
N GLY A 52 7.53 5.26 5.08
CA GLY A 52 7.74 6.62 5.59
C GLY A 52 8.94 7.36 4.96
N PHE A 53 9.84 6.64 4.32
CA PHE A 53 11.02 7.23 3.63
C PHE A 53 10.82 7.40 2.13
N LEU A 54 9.69 6.96 1.58
CA LEU A 54 9.40 7.15 0.15
C LEU A 54 9.06 8.61 -0.15
N THR A 55 9.56 9.10 -1.27
CA THR A 55 9.16 10.40 -1.81
C THR A 55 7.74 10.33 -2.40
N ASP A 56 7.07 11.47 -2.56
CA ASP A 56 5.73 11.51 -3.15
C ASP A 56 5.67 10.81 -4.50
N VAL A 57 6.67 11.05 -5.36
CA VAL A 57 6.79 10.40 -6.67
C VAL A 57 6.94 8.88 -6.57
N GLN A 58 7.63 8.39 -5.54
CA GLN A 58 7.75 6.96 -5.29
C GLN A 58 6.44 6.38 -4.75
N VAL A 59 5.74 7.11 -3.88
CA VAL A 59 4.41 6.72 -3.38
C VAL A 59 3.41 6.61 -4.53
N GLU A 60 3.36 7.58 -5.43
CA GLU A 60 2.50 7.56 -6.63
C GLU A 60 2.79 6.35 -7.51
N THR A 61 4.07 6.10 -7.77
CA THR A 61 4.50 4.94 -8.57
C THR A 61 4.13 3.62 -7.89
N LEU A 62 4.38 3.49 -6.60
CA LEU A 62 4.07 2.30 -5.82
C LEU A 62 2.56 2.07 -5.74
N ALA A 63 1.78 3.13 -5.59
CA ALA A 63 0.32 3.05 -5.56
C ALA A 63 -0.22 2.47 -6.87
N LEU A 64 0.15 3.03 -8.02
CA LEU A 64 -0.24 2.51 -9.32
C LEU A 64 0.19 1.05 -9.51
N TYR A 65 1.43 0.75 -9.18
CA TYR A 65 1.98 -0.60 -9.30
C TYR A 65 1.24 -1.62 -8.42
N SER A 66 0.98 -1.29 -7.17
CA SER A 66 0.31 -2.18 -6.22
C SER A 66 -1.14 -2.49 -6.61
N PHE A 67 -1.84 -1.55 -7.25
CA PHE A 67 -3.20 -1.74 -7.75
C PHE A 67 -3.26 -2.35 -9.16
N GLY A 68 -2.16 -2.86 -9.68
CA GLY A 68 -2.13 -3.68 -10.88
C GLY A 68 -1.80 -2.95 -12.18
N ALA A 69 -1.44 -1.67 -12.13
CA ALA A 69 -1.04 -0.95 -13.33
C ALA A 69 0.23 -1.54 -13.97
N SER A 70 0.18 -1.74 -15.27
CA SER A 70 1.37 -2.11 -16.06
C SER A 70 2.36 -0.95 -16.16
N HIS A 71 3.61 -1.23 -16.52
CA HIS A 71 4.59 -0.15 -16.72
C HIS A 71 4.17 0.83 -17.83
N ASN A 72 3.44 0.37 -18.83
CA ASN A 72 2.86 1.24 -19.85
C ASN A 72 1.84 2.20 -19.24
N GLN A 73 0.92 1.68 -18.43
CA GLN A 73 -0.09 2.49 -17.74
C GLN A 73 0.54 3.47 -16.75
N ILE A 74 1.53 3.03 -15.98
CA ILE A 74 2.27 3.91 -15.06
C ILE A 74 2.97 5.03 -15.84
N SER A 75 3.62 4.69 -16.95
CA SER A 75 4.32 5.65 -17.80
C SER A 75 3.36 6.70 -18.37
N GLU A 76 2.19 6.27 -18.79
CA GLU A 76 1.14 7.16 -19.30
C GLU A 76 0.56 8.05 -18.20
N VAL A 77 0.21 7.51 -17.04
CA VAL A 77 -0.40 8.27 -15.95
C VAL A 77 0.57 9.30 -15.39
N LEU A 78 1.82 8.92 -15.18
CA LEU A 78 2.84 9.80 -14.60
C LEU A 78 3.62 10.62 -15.65
N ASN A 79 3.32 10.44 -16.93
CA ASN A 79 4.02 11.10 -18.04
C ASN A 79 5.55 10.90 -17.98
N ILE A 80 5.98 9.66 -17.85
CA ILE A 80 7.39 9.23 -17.81
C ILE A 80 7.66 8.14 -18.85
N ALA A 81 8.92 7.90 -19.18
CA ALA A 81 9.29 6.79 -20.05
C ALA A 81 9.04 5.44 -19.36
N ILE A 82 8.71 4.39 -20.14
CA ILE A 82 8.48 3.03 -19.64
C ILE A 82 9.70 2.50 -18.88
N GLY A 83 10.91 2.76 -19.39
CA GLY A 83 12.16 2.40 -18.72
C GLY A 83 12.30 3.08 -17.36
N THR A 84 11.88 4.33 -17.24
CA THR A 84 11.87 5.08 -15.98
C THR A 84 10.90 4.44 -14.99
N SER A 85 9.71 4.03 -15.45
CA SER A 85 8.74 3.30 -14.61
C SER A 85 9.33 2.01 -14.05
N LYS A 86 9.94 1.19 -14.91
CA LYS A 86 10.61 -0.07 -14.49
C LYS A 86 11.70 0.17 -13.46
N ASN A 87 12.61 1.12 -13.73
CA ASN A 87 13.71 1.43 -12.83
C ASN A 87 13.22 1.97 -11.48
N ARG A 88 12.18 2.81 -11.49
CA ARG A 88 11.59 3.38 -10.27
C ARG A 88 10.95 2.29 -9.41
N VAL A 89 10.13 1.42 -10.00
CA VAL A 89 9.54 0.27 -9.29
C VAL A 89 10.63 -0.62 -8.69
N ASN A 90 11.66 -0.97 -9.46
CA ASN A 90 12.76 -1.79 -8.97
C ASN A 90 13.48 -1.16 -7.76
N ARG A 91 13.73 0.14 -7.80
CA ARG A 91 14.35 0.87 -6.68
C ARG A 91 13.46 0.88 -5.44
N ILE A 92 12.14 1.08 -5.63
CA ILE A 92 11.17 1.06 -4.52
C ILE A 92 11.13 -0.33 -3.89
N LEU A 93 11.00 -1.38 -4.69
CA LEU A 93 10.97 -2.76 -4.19
C LEU A 93 12.29 -3.16 -3.49
N ALA A 94 13.42 -2.65 -3.97
CA ALA A 94 14.71 -2.88 -3.31
C ALA A 94 14.80 -2.22 -1.91
N ALA A 95 14.08 -1.12 -1.70
CA ALA A 95 14.02 -0.40 -0.42
C ALA A 95 13.01 -1.02 0.56
N LEU A 96 12.08 -1.84 0.07
CA LEU A 96 11.05 -2.49 0.88
C LEU A 96 11.46 -3.92 1.24
N PRO A 97 10.98 -4.46 2.38
CA PRO A 97 11.25 -5.85 2.78
C PRO A 97 10.37 -6.86 2.03
N ILE A 98 9.97 -6.55 0.82
CA ILE A 98 9.05 -7.31 -0.03
C ILE A 98 9.53 -7.26 -1.48
N ARG A 99 9.11 -8.20 -2.31
CA ARG A 99 9.65 -8.35 -3.67
C ARG A 99 8.61 -8.42 -4.78
N THR A 100 7.39 -8.85 -4.47
CA THR A 100 6.35 -9.04 -5.47
C THR A 100 5.23 -8.00 -5.31
N ARG A 101 4.48 -7.78 -6.39
CA ARG A 101 3.30 -6.89 -6.39
C ARG A 101 2.24 -7.37 -5.38
N GLU A 102 2.03 -8.67 -5.31
CA GLU A 102 1.06 -9.30 -4.41
C GLU A 102 1.46 -9.08 -2.96
N GLU A 103 2.74 -9.18 -2.63
CA GLU A 103 3.26 -8.86 -1.29
C GLU A 103 3.05 -7.37 -0.96
N VAL A 104 3.33 -6.45 -1.89
CA VAL A 104 3.08 -5.02 -1.69
C VAL A 104 1.62 -4.80 -1.33
N PHE A 105 0.72 -5.32 -2.15
CA PHE A 105 -0.71 -5.18 -1.96
C PHE A 105 -1.17 -5.74 -0.60
N TYR A 106 -0.72 -6.94 -0.27
CA TYR A 106 -1.03 -7.59 1.01
C TYR A 106 -0.54 -6.78 2.21
N PHE A 107 0.71 -6.27 2.17
CA PHE A 107 1.26 -5.46 3.26
C PHE A 107 0.62 -4.08 3.35
N LEU A 108 0.17 -3.48 2.26
CA LEU A 108 -0.63 -2.26 2.29
C LEU A 108 -1.94 -2.49 3.04
N PHE A 109 -2.64 -3.58 2.77
CA PHE A 109 -3.84 -3.95 3.52
C PHE A 109 -3.55 -4.23 4.99
N ALA A 110 -2.56 -5.06 5.28
CA ALA A 110 -2.21 -5.42 6.64
C ALA A 110 -1.76 -4.22 7.49
N SER A 111 -1.11 -3.22 6.87
CA SER A 111 -0.68 -1.99 7.53
C SER A 111 -1.80 -0.95 7.69
N GLY A 112 -2.94 -1.14 7.04
CA GLY A 112 -4.03 -0.16 6.96
C GLY A 112 -3.81 0.96 5.94
N MET A 113 -2.74 0.90 5.13
CA MET A 113 -2.39 1.94 4.16
C MET A 113 -3.09 1.78 2.80
N ALA A 114 -3.76 0.65 2.55
CA ALA A 114 -4.39 0.37 1.26
C ALA A 114 -5.40 1.45 0.84
N PHE A 115 -6.17 1.98 1.78
CA PHE A 115 -7.14 3.04 1.50
C PHE A 115 -6.48 4.34 1.04
N SER A 116 -5.41 4.76 1.71
CA SER A 116 -4.65 5.96 1.34
C SER A 116 -4.03 5.81 -0.06
N PHE A 117 -3.48 4.65 -0.36
CA PHE A 117 -2.93 4.34 -1.69
C PHE A 117 -4.02 4.30 -2.77
N CYS A 118 -5.20 3.76 -2.46
CA CYS A 118 -6.35 3.78 -3.37
C CYS A 118 -6.76 5.22 -3.72
N LYS A 119 -6.75 6.13 -2.74
CA LYS A 119 -7.04 7.54 -3.00
C LYS A 119 -6.00 8.17 -3.93
N VAL A 120 -4.71 7.93 -3.70
CA VAL A 120 -3.64 8.41 -4.59
C VAL A 120 -3.89 7.96 -6.04
N VAL A 121 -4.20 6.68 -6.25
CA VAL A 121 -4.51 6.14 -7.58
C VAL A 121 -5.72 6.84 -8.19
N THR A 122 -6.78 7.03 -7.42
CA THR A 122 -8.01 7.70 -7.90
C THR A 122 -7.74 9.13 -8.32
N GLU A 123 -6.95 9.87 -7.55
CA GLU A 123 -6.58 11.26 -7.87
C GLU A 123 -5.71 11.34 -9.14
N LEU A 124 -4.74 10.45 -9.29
CA LEU A 124 -3.87 10.40 -10.46
C LEU A 124 -4.65 10.09 -11.75
N ILE A 125 -5.54 9.10 -11.69
CA ILE A 125 -6.38 8.73 -12.83
C ILE A 125 -7.38 9.84 -13.13
N GLY A 126 -8.02 10.42 -12.12
CA GLY A 126 -8.96 11.52 -12.27
C GLY A 126 -8.33 12.74 -12.92
N SER A 127 -7.13 13.11 -12.50
CA SER A 127 -6.37 14.22 -13.09
C SER A 127 -6.05 13.97 -14.57
N ARG A 128 -5.73 12.73 -14.94
CA ARG A 128 -5.47 12.37 -16.33
C ARG A 128 -6.73 12.43 -17.19
N VAL A 129 -7.84 11.87 -16.69
CA VAL A 129 -9.13 11.91 -17.39
C VAL A 129 -9.54 13.36 -17.64
N ASN A 130 -9.44 14.23 -16.64
CA ASN A 130 -9.76 15.65 -16.79
C ASN A 130 -8.89 16.33 -17.86
N LYS A 131 -7.60 16.01 -17.93
CA LYS A 131 -6.71 16.55 -18.99
C LYS A 131 -7.13 16.09 -20.38
N LEU A 132 -7.65 14.88 -20.53
CA LEU A 132 -8.12 14.35 -21.80
C LEU A 132 -9.45 14.98 -22.22
N LEU A 133 -10.36 15.23 -21.26
CA LEU A 133 -11.66 15.84 -21.53
C LEU A 133 -11.57 17.33 -21.85
N ASN A 134 -10.54 18.03 -21.37
CA ASN A 134 -10.32 19.46 -21.59
C ASN A 134 -9.41 19.77 -22.79
N LYS A 135 -9.11 18.78 -23.60
CA LYS A 135 -8.46 18.96 -24.90
C LYS A 135 -9.53 19.12 -26.03
#